data_f9ef260b6862595a445fcf01238cd1a2
#
_entry.id   f9ef260b6862595a445fcf01238cd1a2
#
_cell.length_a   1.000
_cell.length_b   1.000
_cell.length_c   1.000
_cell.angle_alpha   90.00
_cell.angle_beta   90.00
_cell.angle_gamma   90.00
#
_symmetry.space_group_name_H-M   'P 1'
#
loop_
_entity.id
_entity.type
_entity.pdbx_description
1 polymer ?
#
loop_
_entity_poly.entity_id
_entity_poly.type
_entity_poly.pdbx_seq_one_letter_code
_entity_poly.pdbx_strand_id
1 'polypeptide(L)'
;MRNWARSGRRDRESSRGQSVALDYTLGLGVGFLLITGLIIAGGDYVTDQRDRGQQAELRVVGQQLAADIEAADRLVASATSGDVRIKRSLPPTVARSGYSIEVVADEDPWLVLSSHSAPVEVRVELTNETALVPTTVNGGLVVVNYTASGELELESGDRYA
;
A
#
# COMPACT_ATOMS: atom_id res chain seq x y z
N MET A 1 -6.58 -52.91 -68.14
CA MET A 1 -6.14 -51.52 -68.28
C MET A 1 -7.10 -50.59 -67.50
N ARG A 2 -6.57 -49.62 -66.75
CA ARG A 2 -7.26 -48.51 -66.09
C ARG A 2 -7.84 -48.73 -64.65
N ASN A 3 -6.97 -48.62 -63.65
CA ASN A 3 -7.42 -48.46 -62.26
C ASN A 3 -6.55 -47.49 -61.43
N TRP A 4 -6.05 -46.39 -62.07
CA TRP A 4 -5.17 -45.42 -61.37
C TRP A 4 -5.78 -44.02 -61.16
N ALA A 5 -7.05 -43.81 -61.46
CA ALA A 5 -7.66 -42.48 -61.38
C ALA A 5 -8.40 -42.19 -60.08
N ARG A 6 -8.36 -43.06 -59.04
CA ARG A 6 -9.10 -42.86 -57.77
C ARG A 6 -8.25 -42.46 -56.56
N SER A 7 -6.92 -42.52 -56.66
CA SER A 7 -6.09 -42.18 -55.49
C SER A 7 -5.90 -40.69 -55.27
N GLY A 8 -5.82 -39.87 -56.33
CA GLY A 8 -5.50 -38.45 -56.23
C GLY A 8 -6.60 -37.53 -55.70
N ARG A 9 -7.84 -38.06 -55.51
CA ARG A 9 -8.94 -37.23 -54.96
C ARG A 9 -9.02 -37.31 -53.44
N ARG A 10 -8.68 -38.43 -52.82
CA ARG A 10 -8.68 -38.60 -51.37
C ARG A 10 -7.54 -37.87 -50.68
N ASP A 11 -6.39 -37.76 -51.31
CA ASP A 11 -5.23 -37.05 -50.76
C ASP A 11 -5.44 -35.53 -50.71
N ARG A 12 -6.23 -34.96 -51.63
CA ARG A 12 -6.59 -33.54 -51.62
C ARG A 12 -7.67 -33.16 -50.61
N GLU A 13 -8.57 -34.08 -50.25
CA GLU A 13 -9.57 -33.84 -49.22
C GLU A 13 -9.00 -33.94 -47.79
N SER A 14 -8.03 -34.88 -47.59
CA SER A 14 -7.36 -35.02 -46.30
C SER A 14 -6.42 -33.83 -46.00
N SER A 15 -5.74 -33.25 -46.99
CA SER A 15 -4.87 -32.10 -46.79
C SER A 15 -5.64 -30.79 -46.53
N ARG A 16 -6.87 -30.65 -47.03
CA ARG A 16 -7.74 -29.51 -46.71
C ARG A 16 -8.25 -29.59 -45.28
N GLY A 17 -8.62 -30.74 -44.77
CA GLY A 17 -9.04 -30.96 -43.39
C GLY A 17 -7.92 -30.68 -42.38
N GLN A 18 -6.69 -31.06 -42.73
CA GLN A 18 -5.52 -30.82 -41.89
C GLN A 18 -5.15 -29.33 -41.79
N SER A 19 -5.24 -28.56 -42.90
CA SER A 19 -4.95 -27.13 -42.88
C SER A 19 -5.97 -26.33 -42.04
N VAL A 20 -7.25 -26.68 -42.12
CA VAL A 20 -8.31 -26.05 -41.33
C VAL A 20 -8.14 -26.34 -39.83
N ALA A 21 -7.77 -27.59 -39.48
CA ALA A 21 -7.51 -27.97 -38.10
C ALA A 21 -6.27 -27.24 -37.52
N LEU A 22 -5.22 -27.07 -38.32
CA LEU A 22 -4.02 -26.31 -37.94
C LEU A 22 -4.33 -24.84 -37.74
N ASP A 23 -5.07 -24.20 -38.63
CA ASP A 23 -5.47 -22.78 -38.51
C ASP A 23 -6.30 -22.55 -37.24
N TYR A 24 -7.24 -23.47 -36.97
CA TYR A 24 -8.04 -23.39 -35.74
C TYR A 24 -7.21 -23.51 -34.47
N THR A 25 -6.28 -24.48 -34.46
CA THR A 25 -5.39 -24.74 -33.31
C THR A 25 -4.44 -23.56 -33.07
N LEU A 26 -3.88 -22.99 -34.13
CA LEU A 26 -3.04 -21.82 -34.04
C LEU A 26 -3.84 -20.59 -33.54
N GLY A 27 -5.04 -20.37 -34.08
CA GLY A 27 -5.91 -19.29 -33.64
C GLY A 27 -6.29 -19.41 -32.16
N LEU A 28 -6.61 -20.63 -31.69
CA LEU A 28 -6.89 -20.91 -30.30
C LEU A 28 -5.66 -20.68 -29.41
N GLY A 29 -4.48 -21.11 -29.84
CA GLY A 29 -3.21 -20.91 -29.15
C GLY A 29 -2.87 -19.42 -28.98
N VAL A 30 -3.00 -18.63 -30.05
CA VAL A 30 -2.81 -17.18 -30.00
C VAL A 30 -3.85 -16.51 -29.08
N GLY A 31 -5.12 -16.94 -29.14
CA GLY A 31 -6.17 -16.45 -28.25
C GLY A 31 -5.86 -16.71 -26.79
N PHE A 32 -5.38 -17.89 -26.43
CA PHE A 32 -4.96 -18.21 -25.07
C PHE A 32 -3.79 -17.35 -24.59
N LEU A 33 -2.78 -17.13 -25.44
CA LEU A 33 -1.65 -16.28 -25.09
C LEU A 33 -2.07 -14.83 -24.85
N LEU A 34 -2.98 -14.30 -25.66
CA LEU A 34 -3.50 -12.93 -25.47
C LEU A 34 -4.31 -12.81 -24.17
N ILE A 35 -5.20 -13.76 -23.88
CA ILE A 35 -5.98 -13.78 -22.64
C ILE A 35 -5.07 -13.87 -21.43
N THR A 36 -4.09 -14.77 -21.46
CA THR A 36 -3.13 -14.94 -20.35
C THR A 36 -2.32 -13.65 -20.14
N GLY A 37 -1.85 -13.02 -21.22
CA GLY A 37 -1.14 -11.74 -21.14
C GLY A 37 -2.00 -10.62 -20.55
N LEU A 38 -3.29 -10.54 -20.92
CA LEU A 38 -4.22 -9.57 -20.37
C LEU A 38 -4.51 -9.79 -18.89
N ILE A 39 -4.61 -11.05 -18.44
CA ILE A 39 -4.83 -11.38 -17.02
C ILE A 39 -3.62 -10.96 -16.19
N ILE A 40 -2.40 -11.23 -16.65
CA ILE A 40 -1.17 -10.82 -15.96
C ILE A 40 -1.08 -9.30 -15.88
N ALA A 41 -1.21 -8.61 -17.00
CA ALA A 41 -1.16 -7.14 -17.05
C ALA A 41 -2.25 -6.48 -16.21
N GLY A 42 -3.46 -7.06 -16.18
CA GLY A 42 -4.57 -6.58 -15.35
C GLY A 42 -4.32 -6.79 -13.85
N GLY A 43 -3.68 -7.91 -13.48
CA GLY A 43 -3.32 -8.20 -12.09
C GLY A 43 -2.34 -7.18 -11.51
N ASP A 44 -1.28 -6.89 -12.23
CA ASP A 44 -0.26 -5.91 -11.84
C ASP A 44 -0.88 -4.50 -11.68
N TYR A 45 -1.73 -4.10 -12.62
CA TYR A 45 -2.42 -2.81 -12.55
C TYR A 45 -3.29 -2.66 -11.29
N VAL A 46 -4.03 -3.71 -10.91
CA VAL A 46 -4.88 -3.69 -9.71
C VAL A 46 -4.04 -3.59 -8.43
N THR A 47 -2.89 -4.26 -8.38
CA THR A 47 -1.97 -4.20 -7.24
C THR A 47 -1.39 -2.81 -7.10
N ASP A 48 -0.86 -2.23 -8.17
CA ASP A 48 -0.33 -0.87 -8.19
C ASP A 48 -1.37 0.18 -7.74
N GLN A 49 -2.62 0.00 -8.15
CA GLN A 49 -3.69 0.92 -7.78
C GLN A 49 -4.04 0.84 -6.29
N ARG A 50 -3.98 -0.37 -5.71
CA ARG A 50 -4.18 -0.58 -4.26
C ARG A 50 -3.05 0.06 -3.46
N ASP A 51 -1.81 -0.13 -3.87
CA ASP A 51 -0.64 0.42 -3.18
C ASP A 51 -0.64 1.95 -3.20
N ARG A 52 -1.01 2.56 -4.33
CA ARG A 52 -1.19 4.02 -4.42
C ARG A 52 -2.31 4.54 -3.51
N GLY A 53 -3.44 3.83 -3.47
CA GLY A 53 -4.54 4.14 -2.56
C GLY A 53 -4.10 4.08 -1.10
N GLN A 54 -3.42 3.01 -0.70
CA GLN A 54 -2.88 2.83 0.64
C GLN A 54 -1.86 3.90 1.01
N GLN A 55 -0.95 4.24 0.08
CA GLN A 55 0.01 5.32 0.28
C GLN A 55 -0.66 6.67 0.50
N ALA A 56 -1.72 6.99 -0.26
CA ALA A 56 -2.47 8.22 -0.09
C ALA A 56 -3.15 8.30 1.28
N GLU A 57 -3.78 7.20 1.73
CA GLU A 57 -4.44 7.14 3.04
C GLU A 57 -3.43 7.25 4.19
N LEU A 58 -2.29 6.53 4.13
CA LEU A 58 -1.21 6.63 5.12
C LEU A 58 -0.66 8.06 5.20
N ARG A 59 -0.52 8.75 4.07
CA ARG A 59 -0.09 10.14 4.04
C ARG A 59 -1.04 11.07 4.77
N VAL A 60 -2.35 10.89 4.58
CA VAL A 60 -3.37 11.68 5.30
C VAL A 60 -3.28 11.43 6.80
N VAL A 61 -3.17 10.17 7.23
CA VAL A 61 -3.02 9.81 8.64
C VAL A 61 -1.75 10.43 9.22
N GLY A 62 -0.62 10.35 8.53
CA GLY A 62 0.64 10.93 8.95
C GLY A 62 0.58 12.45 9.08
N GLN A 63 -0.05 13.14 8.12
CA GLN A 63 -0.23 14.59 8.18
C GLN A 63 -1.14 15.02 9.34
N GLN A 64 -2.18 14.24 9.64
CA GLN A 64 -3.04 14.52 10.81
C GLN A 64 -2.25 14.38 12.10
N LEU A 65 -1.45 13.34 12.25
CA LEU A 65 -0.64 13.13 13.44
C LEU A 65 0.47 14.18 13.56
N ALA A 66 1.11 14.55 12.46
CA ALA A 66 2.10 15.64 12.43
C ALA A 66 1.49 16.95 12.94
N ALA A 67 0.29 17.31 12.47
CA ALA A 67 -0.43 18.50 12.95
C ALA A 67 -0.76 18.44 14.45
N ASP A 68 -1.05 17.25 14.99
CA ASP A 68 -1.30 17.08 16.43
C ASP A 68 -0.01 17.23 17.25
N ILE A 69 1.11 16.72 16.77
CA ILE A 69 2.43 16.89 17.40
C ILE A 69 2.83 18.37 17.39
N GLU A 70 2.68 19.04 16.26
CA GLU A 70 2.94 20.49 16.17
C GLU A 70 1.99 21.32 17.07
N ALA A 71 0.74 20.87 17.24
CA ALA A 71 -0.18 21.51 18.16
C ALA A 71 0.25 21.30 19.62
N ALA A 72 0.72 20.10 19.98
CA ALA A 72 1.27 19.82 21.30
C ALA A 72 2.52 20.67 21.56
N ASP A 73 3.42 20.79 20.60
CA ASP A 73 4.62 21.61 20.68
C ASP A 73 4.29 23.09 20.97
N ARG A 74 3.34 23.66 20.22
CA ARG A 74 2.86 25.04 20.48
C ARG A 74 2.22 25.20 21.85
N LEU A 75 1.52 24.19 22.35
CA LEU A 75 0.93 24.23 23.70
C LEU A 75 2.03 24.19 24.75
N VAL A 76 3.04 23.34 24.61
CA VAL A 76 4.21 23.29 25.50
C VAL A 76 4.93 24.62 25.52
N ALA A 77 5.21 25.22 24.36
CA ALA A 77 5.88 26.50 24.24
C ALA A 77 5.09 27.68 24.91
N SER A 78 3.77 27.59 24.94
CA SER A 78 2.90 28.63 25.55
C SER A 78 2.57 28.37 27.01
N ALA A 79 2.72 27.15 27.50
CA ALA A 79 2.37 26.79 28.87
C ALA A 79 3.46 27.20 29.88
N THR A 80 3.10 27.84 30.94
CA THR A 80 4.01 28.18 32.04
C THR A 80 4.20 26.96 33.00
N SER A 81 3.22 26.09 33.05
CA SER A 81 3.22 24.81 33.78
C SER A 81 1.98 24.02 33.39
N GLY A 82 2.05 22.70 33.41
CA GLY A 82 0.91 21.79 33.16
C GLY A 82 1.28 20.57 32.35
N ASP A 83 0.39 19.59 32.35
CA ASP A 83 0.45 18.40 31.52
C ASP A 83 -0.15 18.73 30.14
N VAL A 84 0.62 18.52 29.08
CA VAL A 84 0.11 18.60 27.70
C VAL A 84 -0.13 17.18 27.21
N ARG A 85 -1.37 16.89 26.86
CA ARG A 85 -1.78 15.59 26.33
C ARG A 85 -2.82 15.73 25.24
N ILE A 86 -2.50 15.26 24.06
CA ILE A 86 -3.43 15.23 22.91
C ILE A 86 -3.77 13.79 22.60
N LYS A 87 -5.06 13.43 22.65
CA LYS A 87 -5.57 12.11 22.27
C LYS A 87 -6.13 12.19 20.84
N ARG A 88 -5.64 11.28 19.96
CA ARG A 88 -6.12 11.16 18.59
C ARG A 88 -6.59 9.74 18.30
N SER A 89 -7.82 9.61 17.82
CA SER A 89 -8.30 8.33 17.28
C SER A 89 -7.99 8.26 15.79
N LEU A 90 -6.97 7.51 15.44
CA LEU A 90 -6.61 7.20 14.06
C LEU A 90 -7.34 5.92 13.60
N PRO A 91 -7.54 5.71 12.29
CA PRO A 91 -8.03 4.44 11.78
C PRO A 91 -7.10 3.30 12.23
N PRO A 92 -7.62 2.18 12.78
CA PRO A 92 -6.77 1.05 13.16
C PRO A 92 -6.21 0.29 11.95
N THR A 93 -6.81 0.49 10.78
CA THR A 93 -6.39 -0.11 9.50
C THR A 93 -6.53 0.88 8.37
N VAL A 94 -5.63 0.79 7.40
CA VAL A 94 -5.64 1.53 6.14
C VAL A 94 -5.67 0.51 5.01
N ALA A 95 -6.58 0.64 4.05
CA ALA A 95 -6.83 -0.33 2.98
C ALA A 95 -6.95 -1.78 3.50
N ARG A 96 -7.58 -1.99 4.66
CA ARG A 96 -7.75 -3.28 5.37
C ARG A 96 -6.48 -3.87 5.96
N SER A 97 -5.38 -3.15 5.98
CA SER A 97 -4.13 -3.55 6.62
C SER A 97 -3.86 -2.72 7.86
N GLY A 98 -3.33 -3.35 8.90
CA GLY A 98 -2.71 -2.64 10.00
C GLY A 98 -1.46 -1.89 9.54
N TYR A 99 -1.04 -0.92 10.30
CA TYR A 99 0.17 -0.14 10.04
C TYR A 99 0.84 0.29 11.34
N SER A 100 2.14 0.52 11.28
CA SER A 100 2.94 1.10 12.34
C SER A 100 3.32 2.54 12.02
N ILE A 101 3.53 3.31 13.05
CA ILE A 101 3.99 4.70 13.01
C ILE A 101 5.26 4.75 13.84
N GLU A 102 6.37 5.06 13.22
CA GLU A 102 7.67 5.24 13.86
C GLU A 102 8.01 6.73 13.91
N VAL A 103 8.41 7.21 15.05
CA VAL A 103 8.97 8.55 15.25
C VAL A 103 10.47 8.47 15.14
N VAL A 104 11.04 9.11 14.12
CA VAL A 104 12.48 9.26 13.96
C VAL A 104 12.85 10.65 14.45
N ALA A 105 13.54 10.69 15.59
CA ALA A 105 13.90 11.93 16.30
C ALA A 105 15.35 12.30 16.01
N ASP A 106 15.63 12.69 14.77
CA ASP A 106 16.91 13.23 14.33
C ASP A 106 16.90 14.78 14.36
N GLU A 107 17.95 15.40 13.80
CA GLU A 107 18.07 16.86 13.67
C GLU A 107 16.88 17.46 12.89
N ASP A 108 16.41 16.76 11.85
CA ASP A 108 15.15 17.03 11.15
C ASP A 108 14.20 15.85 11.40
N PRO A 109 13.29 15.93 12.37
CA PRO A 109 12.47 14.79 12.76
C PRO A 109 11.36 14.51 11.74
N TRP A 110 10.99 13.21 11.63
CA TRP A 110 9.90 12.79 10.75
C TRP A 110 9.16 11.56 11.29
N LEU A 111 7.98 11.33 10.74
CA LEU A 111 7.20 10.11 10.94
C LEU A 111 7.41 9.17 9.77
N VAL A 112 7.54 7.88 10.05
CA VAL A 112 7.51 6.79 9.07
C VAL A 112 6.27 5.95 9.32
N LEU A 113 5.36 5.91 8.36
CA LEU A 113 4.16 5.06 8.42
C LEU A 113 4.34 3.89 7.47
N SER A 114 4.38 2.67 8.02
CA SER A 114 4.63 1.45 7.25
C SER A 114 3.44 0.50 7.32
N SER A 115 3.01 -0.01 6.18
CA SER A 115 1.94 -1.02 6.09
C SER A 115 2.45 -2.41 6.48
N HIS A 116 1.60 -3.20 7.17
CA HIS A 116 1.96 -4.58 7.55
C HIS A 116 1.73 -5.60 6.42
N SER A 117 0.99 -5.26 5.36
CA SER A 117 0.60 -6.22 4.30
C SER A 117 1.20 -5.94 2.94
N ALA A 118 1.72 -4.74 2.70
CA ALA A 118 2.30 -4.32 1.44
C ALA A 118 3.61 -3.55 1.68
N PRO A 119 4.54 -3.53 0.74
CA PRO A 119 5.77 -2.75 0.84
C PRO A 119 5.51 -1.26 0.61
N VAL A 120 4.55 -0.72 1.37
CA VAL A 120 4.15 0.70 1.30
C VAL A 120 4.62 1.41 2.55
N GLU A 121 5.40 2.45 2.35
CA GLU A 121 5.94 3.32 3.38
C GLU A 121 5.71 4.78 2.99
N VAL A 122 5.38 5.60 3.97
CA VAL A 122 5.18 7.05 3.81
C VAL A 122 5.97 7.78 4.88
N ARG A 123 6.76 8.75 4.45
CA ARG A 123 7.47 9.68 5.32
C ARG A 123 6.73 11.02 5.38
N VAL A 124 6.60 11.57 6.59
CA VAL A 124 6.02 12.88 6.85
C VAL A 124 6.97 13.65 7.75
N GLU A 125 7.44 14.79 7.28
CA GLU A 125 8.32 15.68 8.05
C GLU A 125 7.55 16.35 9.19
N LEU A 126 8.24 16.59 10.29
CA LEU A 126 7.73 17.28 11.46
C LEU A 126 8.43 18.63 11.61
N THR A 127 7.67 19.62 12.08
CA THR A 127 8.20 20.93 12.44
C THR A 127 7.88 21.17 13.91
N ASN A 128 8.86 20.93 14.79
CA ASN A 128 8.71 21.09 16.25
C ASN A 128 10.02 21.63 16.84
N GLU A 129 9.89 22.37 17.94
CA GLU A 129 11.01 22.89 18.72
C GLU A 129 11.32 21.98 19.94
N THR A 130 10.29 21.32 20.49
CA THR A 130 10.41 20.37 21.59
C THR A 130 10.97 19.05 21.08
N ALA A 131 11.96 18.51 21.75
CA ALA A 131 12.54 17.21 21.41
C ALA A 131 11.46 16.09 21.43
N LEU A 132 11.62 15.13 20.52
CA LEU A 132 10.74 13.96 20.39
C LEU A 132 11.44 12.72 20.93
N VAL A 133 10.68 11.84 21.58
CA VAL A 133 11.18 10.50 21.96
C VAL A 133 11.00 9.57 20.77
N PRO A 134 12.11 8.91 20.29
CA PRO A 134 11.99 7.86 19.27
C PRO A 134 11.12 6.72 19.79
N THR A 135 10.03 6.43 19.10
CA THR A 135 9.09 5.39 19.51
C THR A 135 8.34 4.82 18.30
N THR A 136 7.73 3.65 18.48
CA THR A 136 6.90 3.03 17.45
C THR A 136 5.56 2.65 18.06
N VAL A 137 4.48 3.14 17.45
CA VAL A 137 3.10 2.83 17.83
C VAL A 137 2.33 2.25 16.65
N ASN A 138 1.24 1.55 16.92
CA ASN A 138 0.34 1.07 15.87
C ASN A 138 -0.81 2.06 15.65
N GLY A 139 -1.46 1.97 14.47
CA GLY A 139 -2.70 2.67 14.21
C GLY A 139 -3.79 2.37 15.25
N GLY A 140 -4.65 3.34 15.50
CA GLY A 140 -5.70 3.28 16.52
C GLY A 140 -5.70 4.51 17.41
N LEU A 141 -5.95 4.35 18.71
CA LEU A 141 -5.85 5.48 19.64
C LEU A 141 -4.38 5.78 19.93
N VAL A 142 -3.94 6.97 19.57
CA VAL A 142 -2.58 7.49 19.82
C VAL A 142 -2.69 8.70 20.73
N VAL A 143 -1.76 8.80 21.65
CA VAL A 143 -1.65 9.92 22.61
C VAL A 143 -0.29 10.59 22.41
N VAL A 144 -0.29 11.88 22.16
CA VAL A 144 0.89 12.74 22.23
C VAL A 144 0.96 13.30 23.63
N ASN A 145 2.00 12.96 24.38
CA ASN A 145 2.18 13.32 25.78
C ASN A 145 3.47 14.13 25.96
N TYR A 146 3.44 15.16 26.79
CA TYR A 146 4.63 15.88 27.23
C TYR A 146 5.18 15.23 28.50
N THR A 147 6.41 14.74 28.43
CA THR A 147 7.05 13.98 29.49
C THR A 147 7.68 14.90 30.55
N ALA A 148 7.94 14.37 31.73
CA ALA A 148 8.65 15.08 32.79
C ALA A 148 10.12 15.43 32.41
N SER A 149 10.70 14.76 31.41
CA SER A 149 12.01 15.07 30.84
C SER A 149 12.00 16.27 29.89
N GLY A 150 10.83 16.79 29.54
CA GLY A 150 10.70 17.93 28.66
C GLY A 150 10.65 17.57 27.17
N GLU A 151 10.21 16.36 26.84
CA GLU A 151 10.12 15.83 25.50
C GLU A 151 8.69 15.45 25.14
N LEU A 152 8.35 15.40 23.86
CA LEU A 152 7.08 14.88 23.37
C LEU A 152 7.22 13.40 23.05
N GLU A 153 6.33 12.58 23.55
CA GLU A 153 6.30 11.14 23.33
C GLU A 153 4.96 10.71 22.74
N LEU A 154 5.02 9.76 21.78
CA LEU A 154 3.83 9.09 21.27
C LEU A 154 3.62 7.78 22.03
N GLU A 155 2.41 7.61 22.54
CA GLU A 155 1.98 6.40 23.23
C GLU A 155 0.76 5.78 22.54
N SER A 156 0.66 4.45 22.58
CA SER A 156 -0.60 3.78 22.23
C SER A 156 -1.60 3.99 23.35
N GLY A 157 -2.72 4.63 23.04
CA GLY A 157 -3.78 4.83 24.03
C GLY A 157 -4.67 3.59 24.18
N ASP A 158 -5.05 3.28 25.41
CA ASP A 158 -6.10 2.31 25.65
C ASP A 158 -7.47 2.92 25.42
N ARG A 159 -8.33 2.15 24.72
CA ARG A 159 -9.69 2.61 24.36
C ARG A 159 -10.62 2.71 25.59
N TYR A 160 -10.14 2.28 26.76
CA TYR A 160 -10.88 2.15 28.01
C TYR A 160 -10.27 2.90 29.22
N ALA A 161 -9.36 3.84 28.96
CA ALA A 161 -8.81 4.69 30.02
C ALA A 161 -9.44 6.10 30.01
#